data_9ad0297b90a483e85a017de08552ac9d
#
_entry.id   9ad0297b90a483e85a017de08552ac9d
#
_cell.length_a   1.000
_cell.length_b   1.000
_cell.length_c   1.000
_cell.angle_alpha   90.00
_cell.angle_beta   90.00
_cell.angle_gamma   90.00
#
_symmetry.space_group_name_H-M   'P 1'
#
loop_
_entity.id
_entity.type
_entity.pdbx_description
1 polymer ?
#
loop_
_entity_poly.entity_id
_entity_poly.type
_entity_poly.pdbx_seq_one_letter_code
_entity_poly.pdbx_strand_id
1 'polypeptide(L)'
;PMDLVLGALTTCQDITYKAYATALGIDLQKVETAAEGDLDLRGFLGVDEAVRKGFQVIRGTVTLTTNADEATITKLKGAVDAHCPMCATISEKVPIALTVVKA
;
A
#
# COMPACT_ATOMS: atom_id res chain seq x y z
N PRO A 1 -4.06 -6.38 -14.01
CA PRO A 1 -4.91 -6.02 -12.85
C PRO A 1 -4.13 -5.91 -11.55
N MET A 2 -3.07 -6.68 -11.39
CA MET A 2 -2.27 -6.60 -10.15
C MET A 2 -1.54 -5.27 -10.02
N ASP A 3 -1.17 -4.63 -11.12
CA ASP A 3 -0.61 -3.28 -11.10
C ASP A 3 -1.59 -2.25 -10.55
N LEU A 4 -2.89 -2.47 -10.69
CA LEU A 4 -3.92 -1.60 -10.11
C LEU A 4 -3.89 -1.63 -8.58
N VAL A 5 -3.54 -2.77 -7.98
CA VAL A 5 -3.36 -2.87 -6.53
C VAL A 5 -2.17 -2.01 -6.09
N LEU A 6 -1.06 -2.06 -6.81
CA LEU A 6 0.11 -1.22 -6.53
C LEU A 6 -0.23 0.26 -6.72
N GLY A 7 -0.96 0.62 -7.77
CA GLY A 7 -1.42 1.98 -8.01
C GLY A 7 -2.33 2.48 -6.89
N ALA A 8 -3.26 1.65 -6.44
CA ALA A 8 -4.14 1.98 -5.32
C ALA A 8 -3.34 2.20 -4.02
N LEU A 9 -2.32 1.37 -3.78
CA LEU A 9 -1.45 1.53 -2.62
C LEU A 9 -0.69 2.85 -2.66
N THR A 10 -0.08 3.20 -3.79
CA THR A 10 0.69 4.44 -3.92
C THR A 10 -0.20 5.67 -3.74
N THR A 11 -1.39 5.66 -4.32
CA THR A 11 -2.36 6.76 -4.17
C THR A 11 -2.82 6.89 -2.72
N CYS A 12 -3.10 5.78 -2.05
CA CYS A 12 -3.53 5.79 -0.66
C CYS A 12 -2.41 6.29 0.26
N GLN A 13 -1.17 5.90 0.01
CA GLN A 13 -0.01 6.40 0.76
C GLN A 13 0.14 7.92 0.58
N ASP A 14 0.03 8.41 -0.64
CA ASP A 14 0.11 9.85 -0.92
C ASP A 14 -0.93 10.64 -0.13
N ILE A 15 -2.19 10.24 -0.20
CA ILE A 15 -3.29 10.89 0.51
C ILE A 15 -3.12 10.80 2.02
N THR A 16 -2.72 9.63 2.52
CA THR A 16 -2.59 9.41 3.95
C THR A 16 -1.44 10.23 4.54
N TYR A 17 -0.30 10.30 3.86
CA TYR A 17 0.80 11.16 4.29
C TYR A 17 0.39 12.62 4.34
N LYS A 18 -0.31 13.12 3.34
CA LYS A 18 -0.80 14.50 3.30
C LYS A 18 -1.80 14.78 4.43
N ALA A 19 -2.73 13.87 4.67
CA ALA A 19 -3.74 14.01 5.72
C ALA A 19 -3.10 14.07 7.11
N TYR A 20 -2.21 13.13 7.41
CA TYR A 20 -1.56 13.09 8.73
C TYR A 20 -0.53 14.19 8.92
N ALA A 21 0.17 14.60 7.86
CA ALA A 21 1.05 15.76 7.94
C ALA A 21 0.26 17.02 8.31
N THR A 22 -0.90 17.23 7.71
CA THR A 22 -1.78 18.34 8.04
C THR A 22 -2.24 18.26 9.50
N ALA A 23 -2.67 17.10 9.96
CA ALA A 23 -3.15 16.90 11.33
C ALA A 23 -2.05 17.13 12.36
N LEU A 24 -0.80 16.79 12.04
CA LEU A 24 0.35 16.96 12.93
C LEU A 24 1.05 18.31 12.78
N GLY A 25 0.55 19.19 11.92
CA GLY A 25 1.14 20.51 11.69
C GLY A 25 2.48 20.48 10.96
N ILE A 26 2.72 19.44 10.16
CA ILE A 26 3.95 19.27 9.38
C ILE A 26 3.77 19.91 8.01
N ASP A 27 4.73 20.77 7.61
CA ASP A 27 4.76 21.36 6.27
C ASP A 27 5.31 20.34 5.28
N LEU A 28 4.42 19.62 4.62
CA LEU A 28 4.75 18.64 3.63
C LEU A 28 4.46 19.21 2.23
N GLN A 29 5.51 19.47 1.47
CA GLN A 29 5.42 20.13 0.17
C GLN A 29 5.10 19.16 -0.95
N LYS A 30 5.65 17.94 -0.89
CA LYS A 30 5.49 16.95 -1.95
C LYS A 30 5.63 15.54 -1.38
N VAL A 31 4.83 14.63 -1.92
CA VAL A 31 4.93 13.19 -1.66
C VAL A 31 5.06 12.49 -3.01
N GLU A 32 6.08 11.65 -3.14
CA GLU A 32 6.24 10.77 -4.29
C GLU A 32 6.33 9.34 -3.79
N THR A 33 5.48 8.47 -4.30
CA THR A 33 5.45 7.07 -3.90
C THR A 33 5.67 6.18 -5.11
N ALA A 34 6.61 5.23 -4.97
CA ALA A 34 6.84 4.18 -5.95
C ALA A 34 6.68 2.84 -5.26
N ALA A 35 6.02 1.89 -5.89
CA ALA A 35 5.84 0.55 -5.36
C ALA A 35 6.06 -0.49 -6.46
N GLU A 36 6.56 -1.64 -6.06
CA GLU A 36 6.69 -2.81 -6.91
C GLU A 36 6.34 -4.06 -6.13
N GLY A 37 5.99 -5.10 -6.82
CA GLY A 37 5.63 -6.37 -6.19
C GLY A 37 6.10 -7.55 -7.02
N ASP A 38 6.30 -8.68 -6.36
CA ASP A 38 6.67 -9.93 -7.02
C ASP A 38 5.47 -10.86 -7.03
N LEU A 39 5.15 -11.36 -8.22
CA LEU A 39 4.03 -12.28 -8.44
C LEU A 39 4.56 -13.51 -9.17
N ASP A 40 4.27 -14.69 -8.63
CA ASP A 40 4.61 -15.94 -9.26
C ASP A 40 3.36 -16.53 -9.94
N LEU A 41 3.34 -16.56 -11.26
CA LEU A 41 2.19 -17.02 -12.04
C LEU A 41 1.85 -18.50 -11.86
N ARG A 42 2.77 -19.30 -11.32
CA ARG A 42 2.47 -20.72 -11.04
C ARG A 42 1.34 -20.87 -10.04
N GLY A 43 1.22 -19.93 -9.10
CA GLY A 43 0.10 -19.90 -8.15
C GLY A 43 -1.23 -19.61 -8.84
N PHE A 44 -1.27 -18.60 -9.69
CA PHE A 44 -2.46 -18.24 -10.47
C PHE A 44 -2.89 -19.37 -11.42
N LEU A 45 -1.91 -19.98 -12.12
CA LEU A 45 -2.19 -21.05 -13.10
C LEU A 45 -2.52 -22.40 -12.45
N GLY A 46 -2.35 -22.52 -11.14
CA GLY A 46 -2.65 -23.74 -10.42
C GLY A 46 -1.68 -24.89 -10.68
N VAL A 47 -0.49 -24.60 -11.22
CA VAL A 47 0.51 -25.64 -11.53
C VAL A 47 1.36 -26.00 -10.32
N ASP A 48 1.35 -25.18 -9.27
CA ASP A 48 2.02 -25.43 -8.00
C ASP A 48 1.20 -24.83 -6.86
N GLU A 49 0.52 -25.70 -6.10
CA GLU A 49 -0.34 -25.26 -5.00
C GLU A 49 0.43 -24.70 -3.81
N ALA A 50 1.73 -24.95 -3.71
CA ALA A 50 2.58 -24.38 -2.68
C ALA A 50 2.91 -22.91 -2.95
N VAL A 51 2.74 -22.43 -4.19
CA VAL A 51 3.02 -21.05 -4.56
C VAL A 51 1.82 -20.17 -4.21
N ARG A 52 2.10 -19.05 -3.51
CA ARG A 52 1.07 -18.05 -3.19
C ARG A 52 0.47 -17.47 -4.47
N LYS A 53 -0.85 -17.33 -4.50
CA LYS A 53 -1.58 -16.88 -5.70
C LYS A 53 -1.51 -15.36 -5.92
N GLY A 54 -1.37 -14.59 -4.85
CA GLY A 54 -1.22 -13.14 -4.90
C GLY A 54 0.25 -12.70 -4.87
N PHE A 55 0.48 -11.43 -4.58
CA PHE A 55 1.84 -10.93 -4.40
C PHE A 55 2.57 -11.69 -3.31
N GLN A 56 3.80 -12.07 -3.59
CA GLN A 56 4.70 -12.67 -2.60
C GLN A 56 5.25 -11.61 -1.66
N VAL A 57 5.57 -10.45 -2.20
CA VAL A 57 6.05 -9.29 -1.46
C VAL A 57 5.70 -8.04 -2.24
N ILE A 58 5.41 -6.97 -1.51
CA ILE A 58 5.27 -5.62 -2.05
C ILE A 58 6.30 -4.76 -1.31
N ARG A 59 7.06 -3.99 -2.05
CA ARG A 59 8.03 -3.04 -1.49
C ARG A 59 7.92 -1.72 -2.23
N GLY A 60 8.33 -0.68 -1.57
CA GLY A 60 8.26 0.64 -2.19
C GLY A 60 9.03 1.68 -1.41
N THR A 61 9.02 2.89 -1.96
CA THR A 61 9.69 4.05 -1.39
C THR A 61 8.73 5.21 -1.41
N VAL A 62 8.62 5.89 -0.29
CA VAL A 62 7.90 7.16 -0.17
C VAL A 62 8.94 8.26 0.02
N THR A 63 8.96 9.21 -0.89
CA THR A 63 9.86 10.35 -0.83
C THR A 63 9.08 11.59 -0.41
N LEU A 64 9.47 12.17 0.71
CA LEU A 64 8.82 13.35 1.29
C LEU A 64 9.69 14.58 1.07
N THR A 65 9.11 15.62 0.47
CA THR A 65 9.76 16.93 0.39
C THR A 65 9.25 17.78 1.54
N THR A 66 10.08 17.93 2.56
CA THR A 66 9.76 18.66 3.79
C THR A 66 11.05 19.11 4.47
N ASN A 67 10.97 20.13 5.29
CA ASN A 67 12.06 20.57 6.16
C ASN A 67 11.94 20.05 7.60
N ALA A 68 10.99 19.13 7.84
CA ALA A 68 10.84 18.48 9.14
C ALA A 68 12.06 17.59 9.45
N ASP A 69 12.37 17.44 10.73
CA ASP A 69 13.48 16.59 11.16
C ASP A 69 13.14 15.09 11.11
N GLU A 70 14.16 14.27 11.29
CA GLU A 70 14.02 12.80 11.24
C GLU A 70 13.03 12.27 12.28
N ALA A 71 13.01 12.82 13.48
CA ALA A 71 12.10 12.39 14.54
C ALA A 71 10.64 12.66 14.14
N THR A 72 10.37 13.81 13.55
CA THR A 72 9.05 14.20 13.09
C THR A 72 8.60 13.33 11.91
N ILE A 73 9.49 13.03 10.97
CA ILE A 73 9.22 12.14 9.85
C ILE A 73 8.91 10.72 10.33
N THR A 74 9.66 10.23 11.31
CA THR A 74 9.41 8.90 11.91
C THR A 74 8.03 8.85 12.57
N LYS A 75 7.64 9.89 13.26
CA LYS A 75 6.31 10.01 13.87
C LYS A 75 5.20 10.01 12.80
N LEU A 76 5.41 10.76 11.74
CA LEU A 76 4.47 10.80 10.61
C LEU A 76 4.33 9.41 9.96
N LYS A 77 5.44 8.74 9.71
CA LYS A 77 5.43 7.38 9.15
C LYS A 77 4.68 6.41 10.05
N GLY A 78 4.89 6.48 11.36
CA GLY A 78 4.18 5.64 12.32
C GLY A 78 2.66 5.84 12.26
N ALA A 79 2.20 7.07 12.15
CA ALA A 79 0.78 7.40 12.01
C ALA A 79 0.20 6.86 10.71
N VAL A 80 0.91 7.00 9.60
CA VAL A 80 0.49 6.49 8.29
C VAL A 80 0.44 4.97 8.28
N ASP A 81 1.48 4.31 8.79
CA ASP A 81 1.53 2.84 8.84
C ASP A 81 0.38 2.26 9.68
N ALA A 82 -0.01 2.95 10.74
CA ALA A 82 -1.08 2.52 11.63
C ALA A 82 -2.49 2.70 11.03
N HIS A 83 -2.66 3.58 10.04
CA HIS A 83 -3.99 4.01 9.60
C HIS A 83 -4.23 3.92 8.09
N CYS A 84 -3.25 3.54 7.28
CA CYS A 84 -3.45 3.42 5.84
C CYS A 84 -4.42 2.28 5.52
N PRO A 85 -5.62 2.58 4.99
CA PRO A 85 -6.62 1.54 4.76
C PRO A 85 -6.21 0.54 3.67
N MET A 86 -5.43 0.96 2.68
CA MET A 86 -4.96 0.04 1.64
C MET A 86 -3.91 -0.93 2.21
N CYS A 87 -2.98 -0.44 3.03
CA CYS A 87 -2.02 -1.32 3.70
C CYS A 87 -2.73 -2.35 4.57
N ALA A 88 -3.72 -1.93 5.35
CA ALA A 88 -4.51 -2.83 6.16
C ALA A 88 -5.26 -3.87 5.30
N THR A 89 -5.85 -3.41 4.19
CA THR A 89 -6.62 -4.29 3.31
C THR A 89 -5.76 -5.38 2.67
N ILE A 90 -4.56 -5.04 2.19
CA ILE A 90 -3.72 -6.00 1.46
C ILE A 90 -2.77 -6.79 2.34
N SER A 91 -2.51 -6.35 3.58
CA SER A 91 -1.64 -7.07 4.52
C SER A 91 -2.39 -8.02 5.43
N GLU A 92 -3.70 -7.86 5.57
CA GLU A 92 -4.56 -8.68 6.41
C GLU A 92 -5.57 -9.44 5.54
N LYS A 93 -6.14 -10.52 6.09
CA LYS A 93 -7.19 -11.25 5.39
C LYS A 93 -8.49 -10.46 5.40
N VAL A 94 -9.03 -10.22 4.21
CA VAL A 94 -10.35 -9.61 4.02
C VAL A 94 -11.26 -10.67 3.44
N PRO A 95 -12.41 -10.99 4.07
CA PRO A 95 -13.36 -11.92 3.48
C PRO A 95 -13.87 -11.40 2.14
N ILE A 96 -13.87 -12.26 1.13
CA ILE A 96 -14.40 -11.93 -0.19
C ILE A 96 -15.51 -12.91 -0.52
N ALA A 97 -16.69 -12.38 -0.79
CA ALA A 97 -17.84 -13.18 -1.19
C ALA A 97 -18.28 -12.77 -2.59
N LEU A 98 -18.17 -13.67 -3.53
CA LEU A 98 -18.55 -13.45 -4.92
C LEU A 98 -19.60 -14.47 -5.33
N THR A 99 -20.68 -14.00 -5.95
CA THR A 99 -21.76 -14.84 -6.43
C THR A 99 -21.74 -14.89 -7.94
N VAL A 100 -21.83 -16.10 -8.50
CA VAL A 100 -21.95 -16.28 -9.94
C VAL A 100 -23.43 -16.47 -10.29
N VAL A 101 -23.89 -15.69 -11.24
CA VAL A 101 -25.27 -15.77 -11.72
C VAL A 101 -25.23 -16.08 -13.21
N LYS A 102 -26.00 -17.08 -13.63
CA LYS A 102 -26.15 -17.41 -15.05
C LYS A 102 -27.11 -16.41 -15.69
N ALA A 103 -26.68 -15.76 -16.76
CA ALA A 103 -27.53 -14.87 -17.55
C ALA A 103 -28.54 -15.65 -18.43
#